data_d6464b2576d922d0cb39c89bba9b0e4b
#
_entry.id   d6464b2576d922d0cb39c89bba9b0e4b
#
_cell.length_a   1.000
_cell.length_b   1.000
_cell.length_c   1.000
_cell.angle_alpha   90.00
_cell.angle_beta   90.00
_cell.angle_gamma   90.00
#
_symmetry.space_group_name_H-M   'P 1'
#
loop_
_entity.id
_entity.type
_entity.pdbx_description
1 polymer ?
#
loop_
_entity_poly.entity_id
_entity_poly.type
_entity_poly.pdbx_seq_one_letter_code
_entity_poly.pdbx_strand_id
1 'polypeptide(L)'
;LEYNQTAYVLATAYHESAGTFLPVKEAYWLSENWRKQNLHYYPYYGRGLVQITWKENYSKAGNKLGYGEQFANNPDMVMDQDISVKILVRGSKEGWFTTRKLSDYIDKEQSKKDYTNARRIINGMDKATKIANEAIVFEKALRSY
;
A
#
# COMPACT_ATOMS: atom_id res chain seq x y z
N LEU A 1 -4.55 -14.99 0.14
CA LEU A 1 -3.10 -14.84 0.24
C LEU A 1 -2.47 -15.91 1.15
N GLU A 2 -1.29 -16.33 0.82
CA GLU A 2 -0.51 -17.23 1.67
C GLU A 2 0.07 -16.49 2.88
N TYR A 3 0.52 -17.24 3.90
CA TYR A 3 1.07 -16.63 5.12
C TYR A 3 2.20 -15.63 4.83
N ASN A 4 3.13 -16.01 3.96
CA ASN A 4 4.26 -15.14 3.63
C ASN A 4 3.83 -13.89 2.84
N GLN A 5 2.86 -14.02 1.94
CA GLN A 5 2.30 -12.88 1.21
C GLN A 5 1.55 -11.95 2.18
N THR A 6 0.73 -12.53 3.06
CA THR A 6 0.01 -11.77 4.10
C THR A 6 1.00 -11.06 5.03
N ALA A 7 2.07 -11.75 5.42
CA ALA A 7 3.10 -11.16 6.28
C ALA A 7 3.73 -9.92 5.62
N TYR A 8 3.99 -9.98 4.33
CA TYR A 8 4.57 -8.84 3.61
C TYR A 8 3.59 -7.67 3.51
N VAL A 9 2.32 -7.95 3.23
CA VAL A 9 1.27 -6.93 3.17
C VAL A 9 1.11 -6.25 4.53
N LEU A 10 1.12 -7.04 5.63
CA LEU A 10 1.07 -6.49 6.99
C LEU A 10 2.29 -5.61 7.29
N ALA A 11 3.47 -6.04 6.89
CA ALA A 11 4.70 -5.26 7.10
C ALA A 11 4.65 -3.92 6.34
N THR A 12 4.12 -3.93 5.11
CA THR A 12 3.93 -2.72 4.33
C THR A 12 2.95 -1.78 5.02
N ALA A 13 1.80 -2.29 5.45
CA ALA A 13 0.79 -1.49 6.15
C ALA A 13 1.35 -0.91 7.46
N TYR A 14 2.09 -1.70 8.22
CA TYR A 14 2.73 -1.27 9.45
C TYR A 14 3.70 -0.12 9.19
N HIS A 15 4.55 -0.26 8.20
CA HIS A 15 5.52 0.78 7.85
C HIS A 15 4.85 2.06 7.36
N GLU A 16 3.91 1.96 6.43
CA GLU A 16 3.27 3.13 5.82
C GLU A 16 2.35 3.89 6.79
N SER A 17 1.86 3.21 7.81
CA SER A 17 0.97 3.81 8.82
C SER A 17 1.68 4.24 10.09
N ALA A 18 3.01 4.22 10.11
CA ALA A 18 3.82 4.50 11.31
C ALA A 18 3.42 3.59 12.49
N GLY A 19 3.10 2.34 12.20
CA GLY A 19 2.79 1.32 13.21
C GLY A 19 1.35 1.29 13.70
N THR A 20 0.47 2.13 13.15
CA THR A 20 -0.92 2.22 13.61
C THR A 20 -1.89 1.32 12.84
N PHE A 21 -1.54 0.89 11.64
CA PHE A 21 -2.43 0.19 10.69
C PHE A 21 -3.64 1.03 10.30
N LEU A 22 -3.57 2.37 10.46
CA LEU A 22 -4.64 3.29 10.07
C LEU A 22 -4.22 4.05 8.82
N PRO A 23 -5.17 4.35 7.92
CA PRO A 23 -4.87 5.17 6.75
C PRO A 23 -4.34 6.54 7.14
N VAL A 24 -3.37 7.06 6.39
CA VAL A 24 -2.78 8.37 6.67
C VAL A 24 -2.75 9.21 5.40
N LYS A 25 -2.75 10.54 5.58
CA LYS A 25 -2.54 11.50 4.51
C LYS A 25 -1.07 11.88 4.44
N GLU A 26 -0.55 12.05 3.23
CA GLU A 26 0.81 12.54 3.01
C GLU A 26 1.03 13.84 3.79
N ALA A 27 2.19 13.94 4.46
CA ALA A 27 2.51 15.10 5.30
C ALA A 27 1.40 15.40 6.32
N TYR A 28 0.91 14.35 6.99
CA TYR A 28 -0.25 14.46 7.89
C TYR A 28 -0.04 15.44 9.05
N TRP A 29 1.22 15.74 9.42
CA TRP A 29 1.57 16.69 10.46
C TRP A 29 1.51 18.15 9.99
N LEU A 30 1.20 18.39 8.72
CA LEU A 30 1.10 19.72 8.12
C LEU A 30 -0.35 20.00 7.70
N SER A 31 -0.65 21.27 7.42
CA SER A 31 -2.00 21.68 7.07
C SER A 31 -2.38 21.31 5.64
N GLU A 32 -3.68 21.29 5.38
CA GLU A 32 -4.20 21.10 4.02
C GLU A 32 -3.72 22.24 3.10
N ASN A 33 -3.65 23.47 3.62
CA ASN A 33 -3.15 24.60 2.86
C ASN A 33 -1.70 24.41 2.45
N TRP A 34 -0.88 23.84 3.34
CA TRP A 34 0.50 23.50 3.01
C TRP A 34 0.56 22.51 1.85
N ARG A 35 -0.26 21.45 1.87
CA ARG A 35 -0.32 20.46 0.80
C ARG A 35 -0.73 21.09 -0.52
N LYS A 36 -1.72 21.97 -0.49
CA LYS A 36 -2.19 22.69 -1.67
C LYS A 36 -1.08 23.54 -2.31
N GLN A 37 -0.26 24.18 -1.50
CA GLN A 37 0.80 25.06 -1.98
C GLN A 37 2.07 24.33 -2.40
N ASN A 38 2.36 23.17 -1.80
CA ASN A 38 3.65 22.50 -1.94
C ASN A 38 3.62 21.19 -2.73
N LEU A 39 2.47 20.52 -2.84
CA LEU A 39 2.35 19.26 -3.57
C LEU A 39 1.74 19.54 -4.93
N HIS A 40 2.55 19.44 -5.98
CA HIS A 40 2.12 19.81 -7.34
C HIS A 40 1.03 18.89 -7.90
N TYR A 41 0.86 17.70 -7.36
CA TYR A 41 -0.21 16.78 -7.74
C TYR A 41 -1.48 16.97 -6.93
N TYR A 42 -1.53 17.99 -6.09
CA TYR A 42 -2.72 18.33 -5.29
C TYR A 42 -3.96 18.43 -6.20
N PRO A 43 -5.13 17.89 -5.82
CA PRO A 43 -5.46 17.30 -4.52
C PRO A 43 -5.17 15.78 -4.41
N TYR A 44 -4.48 15.19 -5.36
CA TYR A 44 -4.25 13.74 -5.44
C TYR A 44 -2.96 13.33 -4.73
N TYR A 45 -2.73 13.88 -3.54
CA TYR A 45 -1.57 13.53 -2.71
C TYR A 45 -1.76 12.15 -2.07
N GLY A 46 -0.69 11.61 -1.49
CA GLY A 46 -0.69 10.27 -0.91
C GLY A 46 -1.72 10.10 0.19
N ARG A 47 -2.58 9.07 0.06
CA ARG A 47 -3.57 8.71 1.06
C ARG A 47 -3.61 7.21 1.25
N GLY A 48 -3.99 6.80 2.45
CA GLY A 48 -4.24 5.41 2.77
C GLY A 48 -3.02 4.65 3.26
N LEU A 49 -3.13 3.34 3.26
CA LEU A 49 -2.08 2.45 3.76
C LEU A 49 -0.93 2.26 2.78
N VAL A 50 -1.08 2.63 1.50
CA VAL A 50 -0.02 2.54 0.50
C VAL A 50 0.34 3.90 -0.10
N GLN A 51 -0.31 4.97 0.36
CA GLN A 51 -0.05 6.32 -0.12
C GLN A 51 -0.28 6.44 -1.64
N ILE A 52 -1.48 6.04 -2.07
CA ILE A 52 -1.88 6.20 -3.48
C ILE A 52 -1.85 7.70 -3.85
N THR A 53 -1.23 8.02 -4.97
CA THR A 53 -0.95 9.39 -5.41
C THR A 53 -1.25 9.49 -6.91
N TRP A 54 -1.53 10.70 -7.40
CA TRP A 54 -1.89 11.03 -8.77
C TRP A 54 -3.31 10.60 -9.13
N LYS A 55 -3.98 11.46 -9.90
CA LYS A 55 -5.38 11.25 -10.31
C LYS A 55 -5.61 9.90 -10.98
N GLU A 56 -4.68 9.50 -11.85
CA GLU A 56 -4.78 8.24 -12.60
C GLU A 56 -4.86 7.03 -11.68
N ASN A 57 -4.13 7.07 -10.57
CA ASN A 57 -4.13 5.97 -9.61
C ASN A 57 -5.40 5.93 -8.78
N TYR A 58 -5.97 7.10 -8.45
CA TYR A 58 -7.28 7.17 -7.80
C TYR A 58 -8.38 6.62 -8.71
N SER A 59 -8.36 7.02 -9.98
CA SER A 59 -9.32 6.51 -10.98
C SER A 59 -9.17 5.00 -11.14
N LYS A 60 -7.94 4.52 -11.26
CA LYS A 60 -7.66 3.08 -11.42
C LYS A 60 -8.19 2.27 -10.24
N ALA A 61 -7.87 2.68 -9.02
CA ALA A 61 -8.33 1.99 -7.82
C ALA A 61 -9.85 1.98 -7.73
N GLY A 62 -10.48 3.13 -8.00
CA GLY A 62 -11.92 3.25 -7.99
C GLY A 62 -12.60 2.32 -8.98
N ASN A 63 -12.10 2.29 -10.21
CA ASN A 63 -12.67 1.42 -11.25
C ASN A 63 -12.46 -0.07 -10.92
N LYS A 64 -11.29 -0.43 -10.39
CA LYS A 64 -11.00 -1.80 -10.00
C LYS A 64 -11.90 -2.29 -8.87
N LEU A 65 -12.26 -1.41 -7.94
CA LEU A 65 -13.10 -1.77 -6.80
C LEU A 65 -14.60 -1.57 -7.03
N GLY A 66 -14.99 -1.11 -8.22
CA GLY A 66 -16.40 -0.92 -8.56
C GLY A 66 -16.98 0.43 -8.16
N TYR A 67 -16.14 1.39 -7.80
CA TYR A 67 -16.56 2.75 -7.44
C TYR A 67 -16.52 3.72 -8.62
N GLY A 68 -16.11 3.27 -9.81
CA GLY A 68 -15.95 4.14 -10.96
C GLY A 68 -14.98 5.28 -10.68
N GLU A 69 -15.38 6.51 -10.99
CA GLU A 69 -14.55 7.71 -10.80
C GLU A 69 -14.75 8.38 -9.44
N GLN A 70 -15.42 7.73 -8.51
CA GLN A 70 -15.74 8.36 -7.22
C GLN A 70 -14.48 8.76 -6.43
N PHE A 71 -13.41 7.98 -6.50
CA PHE A 71 -12.18 8.31 -5.77
C PHE A 71 -11.47 9.52 -6.40
N ALA A 72 -11.52 9.65 -7.73
CA ALA A 72 -10.98 10.83 -8.40
C ALA A 72 -11.80 12.08 -8.08
N ASN A 73 -13.11 11.93 -7.96
CA ASN A 73 -14.00 13.05 -7.64
C ASN A 73 -13.98 13.41 -6.15
N ASN A 74 -13.68 12.44 -5.27
CA ASN A 74 -13.58 12.65 -3.83
C ASN A 74 -12.43 11.81 -3.28
N PRO A 75 -11.18 12.29 -3.40
CA PRO A 75 -10.00 11.52 -2.98
C PRO A 75 -10.01 11.08 -1.52
N ASP A 76 -10.68 11.82 -0.63
CA ASP A 76 -10.74 11.45 0.78
C ASP A 76 -11.47 10.13 1.03
N MET A 77 -12.22 9.61 0.07
CA MET A 77 -12.85 8.28 0.20
C MET A 77 -11.81 7.19 0.46
N VAL A 78 -10.60 7.32 -0.07
CA VAL A 78 -9.56 6.30 0.14
C VAL A 78 -8.97 6.32 1.55
N MET A 79 -9.37 7.28 2.38
CA MET A 79 -9.04 7.30 3.81
C MET A 79 -9.93 6.38 4.63
N ASP A 80 -11.04 5.87 4.07
CA ASP A 80 -11.83 4.84 4.72
C ASP A 80 -10.97 3.59 4.90
N GLN A 81 -11.01 3.00 6.11
CA GLN A 81 -10.11 1.89 6.43
C GLN A 81 -10.37 0.67 5.55
N ASP A 82 -11.63 0.31 5.33
CA ASP A 82 -11.97 -0.85 4.49
C ASP A 82 -11.51 -0.65 3.05
N ILE A 83 -11.74 0.54 2.50
CA ILE A 83 -11.31 0.88 1.15
C ILE A 83 -9.79 0.85 1.05
N SER A 84 -9.12 1.44 2.02
CA SER A 84 -7.65 1.49 2.05
C SER A 84 -7.03 0.10 2.12
N VAL A 85 -7.63 -0.80 2.93
CA VAL A 85 -7.17 -2.19 3.02
C VAL A 85 -7.37 -2.91 1.69
N LYS A 86 -8.52 -2.73 1.05
CA LYS A 86 -8.79 -3.35 -0.25
C LYS A 86 -7.80 -2.88 -1.32
N ILE A 87 -7.46 -1.61 -1.32
CA ILE A 87 -6.47 -1.06 -2.25
C ILE A 87 -5.09 -1.71 -1.99
N LEU A 88 -4.69 -1.79 -0.74
CA LEU A 88 -3.41 -2.40 -0.37
C LEU A 88 -3.35 -3.87 -0.81
N VAL A 89 -4.34 -4.66 -0.44
CA VAL A 89 -4.32 -6.11 -0.68
C VAL A 89 -4.46 -6.42 -2.16
N ARG A 90 -5.48 -5.88 -2.81
CA ARG A 90 -5.71 -6.17 -4.24
C ARG A 90 -4.66 -5.52 -5.12
N GLY A 91 -4.24 -4.31 -4.78
CA GLY A 91 -3.20 -3.62 -5.53
C GLY A 91 -1.87 -4.38 -5.50
N SER A 92 -1.51 -4.92 -4.35
CA SER A 92 -0.29 -5.73 -4.20
C SER A 92 -0.40 -7.06 -4.94
N LYS A 93 -1.57 -7.70 -4.87
CA LYS A 93 -1.82 -8.98 -5.53
C LYS A 93 -1.87 -8.84 -7.05
N GLU A 94 -2.46 -7.77 -7.56
CA GLU A 94 -2.74 -7.58 -8.98
C GLU A 94 -1.76 -6.64 -9.69
N GLY A 95 -0.84 -6.02 -8.96
CA GLY A 95 0.18 -5.17 -9.55
C GLY A 95 -0.31 -3.77 -9.94
N TRP A 96 -1.19 -3.16 -9.16
CA TRP A 96 -1.77 -1.87 -9.51
C TRP A 96 -0.78 -0.70 -9.44
N PHE A 97 0.23 -0.79 -8.58
CA PHE A 97 1.09 0.37 -8.28
C PHE A 97 2.29 0.49 -9.22
N THR A 98 2.94 -0.65 -9.54
CA THR A 98 4.17 -0.67 -10.34
C THR A 98 4.15 -1.74 -11.41
N THR A 99 3.03 -2.40 -11.64
CA THR A 99 2.85 -3.63 -12.44
C THR A 99 3.49 -4.88 -11.80
N ARG A 100 4.33 -4.72 -10.77
CA ARG A 100 4.88 -5.84 -9.99
C ARG A 100 3.85 -6.29 -8.96
N LYS A 101 3.77 -7.59 -8.74
CA LYS A 101 2.78 -8.18 -7.83
C LYS A 101 3.43 -9.18 -6.89
N LEU A 102 2.69 -9.54 -5.84
CA LEU A 102 3.19 -10.42 -4.78
C LEU A 102 3.81 -11.70 -5.32
N SER A 103 3.15 -12.35 -6.29
CA SER A 103 3.64 -13.62 -6.84
C SER A 103 4.96 -13.49 -7.60
N ASP A 104 5.38 -12.27 -7.98
CA ASP A 104 6.66 -12.06 -8.63
C ASP A 104 7.83 -12.30 -7.67
N TYR A 105 7.61 -12.10 -6.36
CA TYR A 105 8.65 -12.19 -5.33
C TYR A 105 8.36 -13.25 -4.27
N ILE A 106 7.09 -13.55 -4.03
CA ILE A 106 6.65 -14.41 -2.94
C ILE A 106 5.58 -15.34 -3.48
N ASP A 107 5.90 -16.61 -3.69
CA ASP A 107 4.94 -17.58 -4.24
C ASP A 107 4.31 -18.44 -3.14
N LYS A 108 3.27 -19.18 -3.53
CA LYS A 108 2.48 -20.03 -2.62
C LYS A 108 3.30 -21.17 -2.01
N GLU A 109 4.21 -21.70 -2.76
CA GLU A 109 4.98 -22.88 -2.37
C GLU A 109 6.22 -22.52 -1.57
N GLN A 110 6.44 -21.21 -1.37
CA GLN A 110 7.60 -20.66 -0.67
C GLN A 110 8.93 -20.99 -1.33
N SER A 111 8.89 -21.46 -2.57
CA SER A 111 10.08 -21.65 -3.38
C SER A 111 10.71 -20.32 -3.78
N LYS A 112 9.93 -19.25 -3.65
CA LYS A 112 10.33 -17.89 -4.00
C LYS A 112 9.84 -16.95 -2.88
N LYS A 113 10.75 -16.60 -1.98
CA LYS A 113 10.44 -15.71 -0.87
C LYS A 113 11.52 -14.64 -0.78
N ASP A 114 11.24 -13.50 -1.41
CA ASP A 114 12.17 -12.39 -1.48
C ASP A 114 11.50 -11.13 -0.94
N TYR A 115 11.47 -11.01 0.37
CA TYR A 115 10.87 -9.86 1.04
C TYR A 115 11.59 -8.54 0.73
N THR A 116 12.89 -8.58 0.48
CA THR A 116 13.65 -7.38 0.20
C THR A 116 13.24 -6.78 -1.15
N ASN A 117 13.24 -7.58 -2.20
CA ASN A 117 12.85 -7.10 -3.53
C ASN A 117 11.34 -6.89 -3.68
N ALA A 118 10.53 -7.49 -2.82
CA ALA A 118 9.07 -7.29 -2.83
C ALA A 118 8.69 -5.82 -2.62
N ARG A 119 9.57 -5.00 -2.05
CA ARG A 119 9.34 -3.55 -1.94
C ARG A 119 9.05 -2.90 -3.29
N ARG A 120 9.53 -3.48 -4.39
CA ARG A 120 9.29 -2.99 -5.75
C ARG A 120 7.82 -3.07 -6.18
N ILE A 121 6.97 -3.80 -5.44
CA ILE A 121 5.52 -3.87 -5.70
C ILE A 121 4.89 -2.49 -5.49
N ILE A 122 5.30 -1.81 -4.45
CA ILE A 122 4.71 -0.52 -4.00
C ILE A 122 5.55 0.66 -4.51
N ASN A 123 6.85 0.53 -4.40
CA ASN A 123 7.78 1.64 -4.65
C ASN A 123 9.12 1.07 -5.11
N GLY A 124 10.18 1.89 -5.13
CA GLY A 124 11.53 1.42 -5.33
C GLY A 124 12.03 0.66 -4.09
N MET A 125 13.32 0.76 -3.80
CA MET A 125 13.92 -0.02 -2.71
C MET A 125 13.99 0.72 -1.37
N ASP A 126 13.32 1.88 -1.25
CA ASP A 126 13.31 2.65 0.00
C ASP A 126 12.75 1.80 1.14
N LYS A 127 13.50 1.74 2.24
CA LYS A 127 13.15 0.96 3.44
C LYS A 127 12.93 -0.54 3.19
N ALA A 128 13.46 -1.08 2.09
CA ALA A 128 13.25 -2.48 1.71
C ALA A 128 13.71 -3.45 2.81
N THR A 129 14.89 -3.23 3.38
CA THR A 129 15.45 -4.11 4.41
C THR A 129 14.61 -4.05 5.70
N LYS A 130 14.19 -2.85 6.10
CA LYS A 130 13.37 -2.68 7.30
C LYS A 130 12.04 -3.41 7.17
N ILE A 131 11.37 -3.24 6.04
CA ILE A 131 10.08 -3.89 5.79
C ILE A 131 10.25 -5.41 5.69
N ALA A 132 11.33 -5.88 5.07
CA ALA A 132 11.63 -7.31 4.99
C ALA A 132 11.80 -7.93 6.38
N ASN A 133 12.49 -7.24 7.28
CA ASN A 133 12.68 -7.71 8.65
C ASN A 133 11.35 -7.75 9.41
N GLU A 134 10.49 -6.76 9.22
CA GLU A 134 9.15 -6.74 9.80
C GLU A 134 8.30 -7.88 9.26
N ALA A 135 8.40 -8.17 7.95
CA ALA A 135 7.66 -9.26 7.33
C ALA A 135 8.03 -10.63 7.93
N ILE A 136 9.32 -10.84 8.25
CA ILE A 136 9.77 -12.06 8.90
C ILE A 136 9.10 -12.24 10.26
N VAL A 137 8.99 -11.16 11.03
CA VAL A 137 8.31 -11.18 12.33
C VAL A 137 6.82 -11.52 12.17
N PHE A 138 6.14 -10.88 11.25
CA PHE A 138 4.73 -11.16 10.98
C PHE A 138 4.52 -12.60 10.49
N GLU A 139 5.40 -13.10 9.64
CA GLU A 139 5.32 -14.48 9.17
C GLU A 139 5.40 -15.48 10.33
N LYS A 140 6.33 -15.27 11.25
CA LYS A 140 6.43 -16.13 12.43
C LYS A 140 5.16 -16.10 13.28
N ALA A 141 4.61 -14.91 13.49
CA ALA A 141 3.36 -14.75 14.24
C ALA A 141 2.19 -15.47 13.56
N LEU A 142 2.05 -15.34 12.26
CA LEU A 142 0.98 -15.98 11.50
C LEU A 142 1.10 -17.51 11.52
N ARG A 143 2.32 -18.04 11.43
CA ARG A 143 2.54 -19.50 11.42
C ARG A 143 2.36 -20.13 12.79
N SER A 144 2.46 -19.36 13.86
CA SER A 144 2.24 -19.87 15.22
C SER A 144 0.76 -19.85 15.62
N TYR A 145 -0.10 -19.35 14.76
CA TYR A 145 -1.55 -19.26 14.99
C TYR A 145 -2.20 -20.57 14.53
#